data_c6ce9577fe7d5912a585586342a3f1ee
#
_entry.id   c6ce9577fe7d5912a585586342a3f1ee
#
_cell.length_a   1.000
_cell.length_b   1.000
_cell.length_c   1.000
_cell.angle_alpha   90.00
_cell.angle_beta   90.00
_cell.angle_gamma   90.00
#
_symmetry.space_group_name_H-M   'P 1'
#
loop_
_entity.id
_entity.type
_entity.pdbx_description
1 polymer ?
#
loop_
_entity_poly.entity_id
_entity_poly.type
_entity_poly.pdbx_seq_one_letter_code
_entity_poly.pdbx_strand_id
1 'polypeptide(L)'
;DDDKEQYRFTLLHNLDRLLAFNKEERAKETDQDSLFGSLAGSNVATEIDLEKAPHGNAADKLLWEKELLGLYISGHPLESFKERLENKTTDIKRMKESAKEKQPIVFGGIIDEVKPVVTKKGDKMVFLKISDLTDTIEAVAFPKVFEEFQEIIIPESCVVIKGTFSIRNGEKSVLVDKLKLLE
;
A
#
# COMPACT_ATOMS: atom_id res chain seq x y z
N ASP A 1 5.91 -7.92 -21.59
CA ASP A 1 6.05 -7.84 -20.13
C ASP A 1 4.84 -8.42 -19.36
N ASP A 2 3.65 -8.35 -19.91
CA ASP A 2 2.41 -8.90 -19.31
C ASP A 2 2.50 -10.40 -18.99
N ASP A 3 3.11 -11.19 -19.87
CA ASP A 3 3.28 -12.64 -19.66
C ASP A 3 4.16 -12.98 -18.45
N LYS A 4 5.18 -12.18 -18.19
CA LYS A 4 6.07 -12.38 -17.02
C LYS A 4 5.38 -12.00 -15.71
N GLU A 5 4.54 -10.96 -15.73
CA GLU A 5 3.75 -10.57 -14.58
C GLU A 5 2.70 -11.63 -14.26
N GLN A 6 1.98 -12.10 -15.26
CA GLN A 6 1.01 -13.18 -15.09
C GLN A 6 1.65 -14.46 -14.54
N TYR A 7 2.88 -14.77 -14.96
CA TYR A 7 3.62 -15.90 -14.43
C TYR A 7 3.94 -15.76 -12.94
N ARG A 8 4.33 -14.57 -12.48
CA ARG A 8 4.58 -14.29 -11.05
C ARG A 8 3.32 -14.46 -10.21
N PHE A 9 2.19 -13.93 -10.66
CA PHE A 9 0.91 -14.11 -9.97
C PHE A 9 0.51 -15.58 -9.90
N THR A 10 0.73 -16.34 -10.98
CA THR A 10 0.49 -17.78 -11.00
C THR A 10 1.35 -18.53 -9.99
N LEU A 11 2.63 -18.20 -9.86
CA LEU A 11 3.52 -18.80 -8.86
C LEU A 11 3.08 -18.47 -7.43
N LEU A 12 2.74 -17.21 -7.14
CA LEU A 12 2.26 -16.81 -5.82
C LEU A 12 0.93 -17.45 -5.44
N HIS A 13 0.01 -17.55 -6.40
CA HIS A 13 -1.28 -18.21 -6.20
C HIS A 13 -1.12 -19.70 -5.85
N ASN A 14 -0.11 -20.35 -6.39
CA ASN A 14 0.18 -21.76 -6.16
C ASN A 14 1.27 -22.00 -5.11
N LEU A 15 1.65 -21.01 -4.31
CA LEU A 15 2.79 -21.10 -3.40
C LEU A 15 2.66 -22.27 -2.42
N ASP A 16 1.51 -22.45 -1.79
CA ASP A 16 1.27 -23.56 -0.84
C ASP A 16 1.37 -24.91 -1.52
N ARG A 17 0.86 -25.01 -2.76
CA ARG A 17 0.93 -26.23 -3.58
C ARG A 17 2.36 -26.56 -3.98
N LEU A 18 3.16 -25.54 -4.34
CA LEU A 18 4.58 -25.66 -4.64
C LEU A 18 5.39 -26.08 -3.40
N LEU A 19 5.08 -25.53 -2.25
CA LEU A 19 5.73 -25.91 -0.98
C LEU A 19 5.38 -27.34 -0.58
N ALA A 20 4.11 -27.75 -0.71
CA ALA A 20 3.68 -29.12 -0.44
C ALA A 20 4.37 -30.10 -1.38
N PHE A 21 4.40 -29.80 -2.68
CA PHE A 21 5.11 -30.62 -3.68
C PHE A 21 6.61 -30.79 -3.36
N ASN A 22 7.30 -29.70 -3.03
CA ASN A 22 8.72 -29.74 -2.65
C ASN A 22 8.94 -30.60 -1.38
N LYS A 23 8.02 -30.54 -0.42
CA LYS A 23 8.09 -31.35 0.79
C LYS A 23 7.92 -32.83 0.49
N GLU A 24 6.99 -33.18 -0.42
CA GLU A 24 6.77 -34.55 -0.85
C GLU A 24 7.96 -35.11 -1.65
N GLU A 25 8.54 -34.33 -2.56
CA GLU A 25 9.72 -34.74 -3.34
C GLU A 25 10.94 -34.95 -2.43
N ARG A 26 11.18 -34.07 -1.45
CA ARG A 26 12.25 -34.25 -0.46
C ARG A 26 12.02 -35.47 0.43
N ALA A 27 10.78 -35.78 0.78
CA ALA A 27 10.48 -37.00 1.53
C ALA A 27 10.80 -38.27 0.71
N LYS A 28 10.51 -38.27 -0.60
CA LYS A 28 10.87 -39.36 -1.52
C LYS A 28 12.38 -39.52 -1.67
N GLU A 29 13.13 -38.40 -1.73
CA GLU A 29 14.61 -38.45 -1.79
C GLU A 29 15.22 -39.08 -0.53
N THR A 30 14.65 -38.80 0.65
CA THR A 30 15.13 -39.34 1.93
C THR A 30 14.82 -40.82 2.07
N ASP A 31 13.71 -41.32 1.49
CA ASP A 31 13.37 -42.72 1.46
C ASP A 31 14.18 -43.52 0.39
N GLN A 32 14.76 -42.86 -0.61
CA GLN A 32 15.60 -43.50 -1.65
C GLN A 32 17.00 -43.90 -1.17
N ASP A 33 17.46 -43.48 -0.01
CA ASP A 33 18.68 -43.99 0.65
C ASP A 33 18.50 -45.41 1.24
N SER A 34 17.31 -45.99 1.10
CA SER A 34 17.11 -47.41 1.36
C SER A 34 17.74 -48.26 0.24
N LEU A 35 18.54 -49.27 0.62
CA LEU A 35 19.36 -50.15 -0.22
C LEU A 35 18.64 -50.82 -1.42
N PHE A 36 17.31 -50.64 -1.52
CA PHE A 36 16.45 -51.22 -2.56
C PHE A 36 15.86 -50.18 -3.54
N GLY A 37 16.10 -48.84 -3.32
CA GLY A 37 15.58 -47.78 -4.16
C GLY A 37 16.18 -47.68 -5.57
N SER A 38 17.34 -48.29 -5.80
CA SER A 38 18.04 -48.23 -7.09
C SER A 38 17.52 -49.20 -8.16
N LEU A 39 16.56 -50.09 -7.83
CA LEU A 39 15.98 -51.06 -8.78
C LEU A 39 14.64 -50.63 -9.40
N ALA A 40 14.01 -49.57 -8.87
CA ALA A 40 12.80 -48.97 -9.44
C ALA A 40 13.15 -47.73 -10.27
N GLY A 41 13.83 -47.96 -11.40
CA GLY A 41 14.13 -46.91 -12.37
C GLY A 41 12.85 -46.38 -13.01
N SER A 42 12.33 -45.29 -12.48
CA SER A 42 11.52 -44.35 -13.24
C SER A 42 11.63 -42.97 -12.56
N ASN A 43 12.59 -42.16 -13.03
CA ASN A 43 12.50 -40.70 -12.92
C ASN A 43 11.28 -40.27 -13.73
N VAL A 44 10.09 -40.51 -13.23
CA VAL A 44 8.92 -39.80 -13.71
C VAL A 44 9.04 -38.42 -13.11
N ALA A 45 9.49 -37.45 -13.92
CA ALA A 45 9.39 -36.04 -13.55
C ALA A 45 7.93 -35.80 -13.20
N THR A 46 7.66 -35.62 -11.91
CA THR A 46 6.30 -35.34 -11.45
C THR A 46 6.02 -33.88 -11.86
N GLU A 47 5.27 -33.70 -12.96
CA GLU A 47 4.83 -32.39 -13.40
C GLU A 47 3.82 -31.87 -12.40
N ILE A 48 4.06 -30.63 -11.92
CA ILE A 48 3.07 -29.91 -11.11
C ILE A 48 2.20 -29.08 -12.03
N ASP A 49 0.91 -29.34 -12.03
CA ASP A 49 -0.06 -28.52 -12.73
C ASP A 49 -0.38 -27.28 -11.87
N LEU A 50 -0.07 -26.10 -12.41
CA LEU A 50 -0.32 -24.82 -11.75
C LEU A 50 -1.65 -24.25 -12.20
N GLU A 51 -2.51 -23.93 -11.24
CA GLU A 51 -3.74 -23.20 -11.49
C GLU A 51 -3.44 -21.79 -11.97
N LYS A 52 -4.08 -21.35 -13.07
CA LYS A 52 -3.92 -19.98 -13.52
C LYS A 52 -4.46 -19.00 -12.48
N ALA A 53 -3.60 -18.13 -12.01
CA ALA A 53 -4.03 -17.04 -11.14
C ALA A 53 -4.97 -16.08 -11.90
N PRO A 54 -5.93 -15.46 -11.24
CA PRO A 54 -6.60 -14.29 -11.79
C PRO A 54 -5.55 -13.23 -12.16
N HIS A 55 -5.83 -12.41 -13.16
CA HIS A 55 -4.91 -11.33 -13.53
C HIS A 55 -4.64 -10.46 -12.30
N GLY A 56 -3.35 -10.24 -12.01
CA GLY A 56 -2.94 -9.40 -10.88
C GLY A 56 -3.42 -7.96 -11.07
N ASN A 57 -3.87 -7.35 -9.99
CA ASN A 57 -4.25 -5.95 -9.99
C ASN A 57 -2.98 -5.09 -9.90
N ALA A 58 -2.91 -4.02 -10.69
CA ALA A 58 -1.80 -3.05 -10.63
C ALA A 58 -1.62 -2.47 -9.22
N ALA A 59 -2.70 -2.34 -8.44
CA ALA A 59 -2.64 -1.89 -7.05
C ALA A 59 -1.89 -2.89 -6.14
N ASP A 60 -2.10 -4.20 -6.31
CA ASP A 60 -1.41 -5.22 -5.53
C ASP A 60 0.09 -5.20 -5.78
N LYS A 61 0.49 -4.96 -7.04
CA LYS A 61 1.90 -4.82 -7.42
C LYS A 61 2.55 -3.63 -6.71
N LEU A 62 1.90 -2.48 -6.72
CA LEU A 62 2.38 -1.28 -6.04
C LEU A 62 2.48 -1.49 -4.53
N LEU A 63 1.52 -2.18 -3.94
CA LEU A 63 1.55 -2.54 -2.52
C LEU A 63 2.76 -3.41 -2.18
N TRP A 64 3.04 -4.44 -2.96
CA TRP A 64 4.21 -5.30 -2.77
C TRP A 64 5.54 -4.56 -2.99
N GLU A 65 5.63 -3.67 -3.98
CA GLU A 65 6.80 -2.82 -4.17
C GLU A 65 7.08 -1.99 -2.91
N LYS A 66 6.04 -1.37 -2.35
CA LYS A 66 6.16 -0.58 -1.13
C LYS A 66 6.56 -1.43 0.08
N GLU A 67 5.92 -2.59 0.25
CA GLU A 67 6.19 -3.50 1.37
C GLU A 67 7.61 -4.08 1.33
N LEU A 68 8.05 -4.53 0.14
CA LEU A 68 9.32 -5.24 -0.01
C LEU A 68 10.52 -4.30 -0.23
N LEU A 69 10.33 -3.17 -0.92
CA LEU A 69 11.38 -2.26 -1.33
C LEU A 69 11.32 -0.91 -0.59
N GLY A 70 10.22 -0.63 0.10
CA GLY A 70 9.99 0.62 0.79
C GLY A 70 9.60 1.79 -0.13
N LEU A 71 9.45 1.55 -1.45
CA LEU A 71 9.14 2.59 -2.44
C LEU A 71 8.35 2.00 -3.61
N TYR A 72 7.65 2.86 -4.34
CA TYR A 72 6.94 2.51 -5.56
C TYR A 72 7.88 2.66 -6.77
N ILE A 73 8.01 1.63 -7.62
CA ILE A 73 8.86 1.61 -8.81
C ILE A 73 8.05 1.66 -10.09
N SER A 74 6.97 0.87 -10.17
CA SER A 74 6.20 0.70 -11.41
C SER A 74 5.24 1.85 -11.70
N GLY A 75 4.96 2.70 -10.71
CA GLY A 75 4.05 3.84 -10.78
C GLY A 75 3.69 4.31 -9.38
N HIS A 76 2.84 5.32 -9.27
CA HIS A 76 2.37 5.81 -7.98
C HIS A 76 0.86 5.54 -7.85
N PRO A 77 0.35 5.12 -6.68
CA PRO A 77 -1.08 4.83 -6.50
C PRO A 77 -2.00 6.00 -6.90
N LEU A 78 -1.54 7.24 -6.74
CA LEU A 78 -2.31 8.43 -7.13
C LEU A 78 -2.34 8.71 -8.64
N GLU A 79 -1.53 8.04 -9.46
CA GLU A 79 -1.53 8.27 -10.92
C GLU A 79 -2.87 7.92 -11.55
N SER A 80 -3.52 6.86 -11.07
CA SER A 80 -4.88 6.47 -11.52
C SER A 80 -5.95 7.53 -11.22
N PHE A 81 -5.70 8.42 -10.25
CA PHE A 81 -6.60 9.49 -9.83
C PHE A 81 -6.18 10.88 -10.31
N LYS A 82 -5.08 10.98 -11.08
CA LYS A 82 -4.48 12.26 -11.48
C LYS A 82 -5.47 13.20 -12.15
N GLU A 83 -6.20 12.74 -13.16
CA GLU A 83 -7.20 13.55 -13.87
C GLU A 83 -8.32 14.07 -12.95
N ARG A 84 -8.72 13.26 -11.96
CA ARG A 84 -9.76 13.62 -10.99
C ARG A 84 -9.25 14.65 -9.97
N LEU A 85 -7.96 14.61 -9.67
CA LEU A 85 -7.31 15.50 -8.71
C LEU A 85 -6.93 16.86 -9.33
N GLU A 86 -6.34 16.88 -10.53
CA GLU A 86 -5.87 18.10 -11.21
C GLU A 86 -6.95 19.18 -11.35
N ASN A 87 -8.21 18.78 -11.53
CA ASN A 87 -9.33 19.69 -11.73
C ASN A 87 -9.96 20.20 -10.43
N LYS A 88 -9.66 19.62 -9.27
CA LYS A 88 -10.39 19.88 -8.02
C LYS A 88 -9.51 20.12 -6.80
N THR A 89 -8.22 19.88 -6.91
CA THR A 89 -7.29 19.89 -5.77
C THR A 89 -6.05 20.70 -6.09
N THR A 90 -5.37 21.14 -5.03
CA THR A 90 -4.05 21.78 -5.13
C THR A 90 -3.00 20.73 -4.77
N ASP A 91 -1.87 20.69 -5.47
CA ASP A 91 -0.75 19.84 -5.08
C ASP A 91 -0.06 20.35 -3.80
N ILE A 92 0.57 19.42 -3.07
CA ILE A 92 1.18 19.74 -1.76
C ILE A 92 2.30 20.77 -1.90
N LYS A 93 3.11 20.70 -2.94
CA LYS A 93 4.20 21.65 -3.15
C LYS A 93 3.69 23.07 -3.33
N ARG A 94 2.73 23.29 -4.23
CA ARG A 94 2.09 24.61 -4.43
C ARG A 94 1.41 25.09 -3.17
N MET A 95 0.73 24.20 -2.45
CA MET A 95 0.09 24.54 -1.18
C MET A 95 1.12 25.05 -0.17
N LYS A 96 2.26 24.38 -0.02
CA LYS A 96 3.35 24.82 0.87
C LYS A 96 3.97 26.16 0.47
N GLU A 97 4.02 26.46 -0.83
CA GLU A 97 4.62 27.68 -1.36
C GLU A 97 3.68 28.88 -1.27
N SER A 98 2.38 28.70 -1.50
CA SER A 98 1.42 29.78 -1.72
C SER A 98 0.32 29.93 -0.67
N ALA A 99 0.02 28.87 0.10
CA ALA A 99 -1.07 28.92 1.07
C ALA A 99 -0.72 29.80 2.27
N LYS A 100 -1.71 30.55 2.71
CA LYS A 100 -1.62 31.40 3.89
C LYS A 100 -2.16 30.67 5.12
N GLU A 101 -1.69 31.11 6.29
CA GLU A 101 -2.23 30.66 7.58
C GLU A 101 -3.77 30.76 7.60
N LYS A 102 -4.44 29.72 8.09
CA LYS A 102 -5.90 29.58 8.15
C LYS A 102 -6.62 29.56 6.80
N GLN A 103 -5.92 29.34 5.70
CA GLN A 103 -6.55 29.19 4.40
C GLN A 103 -7.22 27.80 4.29
N PRO A 104 -8.50 27.75 3.84
CA PRO A 104 -9.13 26.47 3.52
C PRO A 104 -8.49 25.86 2.26
N ILE A 105 -8.19 24.58 2.31
CA ILE A 105 -7.52 23.84 1.24
C ILE A 105 -8.21 22.53 0.97
N VAL A 106 -8.06 22.04 -0.27
CA VAL A 106 -8.45 20.70 -0.67
C VAL A 106 -7.30 20.10 -1.48
N PHE A 107 -6.83 18.95 -1.08
CA PHE A 107 -5.75 18.22 -1.77
C PHE A 107 -5.97 16.72 -1.73
N GLY A 108 -5.36 16.02 -2.67
CA GLY A 108 -5.33 14.55 -2.70
C GLY A 108 -3.96 14.05 -2.30
N GLY A 109 -3.91 12.89 -1.66
CA GLY A 109 -2.66 12.26 -1.25
C GLY A 109 -2.85 10.83 -0.82
N ILE A 110 -1.72 10.16 -0.58
CA ILE A 110 -1.66 8.85 0.06
C ILE A 110 -1.24 9.02 1.51
N ILE A 111 -1.85 8.28 2.42
CA ILE A 111 -1.47 8.26 3.83
C ILE A 111 -0.25 7.36 4.00
N ASP A 112 0.94 7.94 4.15
CA ASP A 112 2.18 7.19 4.37
C ASP A 112 2.29 6.65 5.80
N GLU A 113 1.85 7.44 6.78
CA GLU A 113 2.01 7.10 8.19
C GLU A 113 0.85 7.64 9.02
N VAL A 114 0.43 6.87 10.01
CA VAL A 114 -0.60 7.23 11.00
C VAL A 114 -0.01 7.12 12.39
N LYS A 115 0.11 8.25 13.10
CA LYS A 115 0.60 8.34 14.48
C LYS A 115 -0.53 8.71 15.45
N PRO A 116 -1.11 7.73 16.15
CA PRO A 116 -2.10 8.03 17.19
C PRO A 116 -1.46 8.69 18.40
N VAL A 117 -2.14 9.71 18.93
CA VAL A 117 -1.74 10.45 20.13
C VAL A 117 -2.96 10.64 21.03
N VAL A 118 -2.76 10.53 22.33
CA VAL A 118 -3.80 10.81 23.33
C VAL A 118 -3.66 12.24 23.80
N THR A 119 -4.74 13.00 23.75
CA THR A 119 -4.78 14.38 24.26
C THR A 119 -4.73 14.42 25.79
N LYS A 120 -4.46 15.58 26.37
CA LYS A 120 -4.49 15.77 27.85
C LYS A 120 -5.85 15.44 28.47
N LYS A 121 -6.92 15.43 27.67
CA LYS A 121 -8.28 15.07 28.11
C LYS A 121 -8.60 13.59 27.98
N GLY A 122 -7.68 12.79 27.45
CA GLY A 122 -7.88 11.35 27.22
C GLY A 122 -8.46 11.00 25.83
N ASP A 123 -8.78 12.00 25.00
CA ASP A 123 -9.31 11.76 23.66
C ASP A 123 -8.22 11.33 22.70
N LYS A 124 -8.53 10.48 21.72
CA LYS A 124 -7.60 10.05 20.67
C LYS A 124 -7.60 11.03 19.50
N MET A 125 -6.45 11.46 19.05
CA MET A 125 -6.23 12.20 17.80
C MET A 125 -5.09 11.54 17.03
N VAL A 126 -4.92 11.88 15.75
CA VAL A 126 -3.84 11.33 14.94
C VAL A 126 -3.10 12.40 14.17
N PHE A 127 -1.79 12.20 14.05
CA PHE A 127 -0.96 12.87 13.07
C PHE A 127 -0.82 11.94 11.87
N LEU A 128 -1.01 12.50 10.68
CA LEU A 128 -0.94 11.80 9.41
C LEU A 128 0.23 12.38 8.63
N LYS A 129 1.06 11.52 8.07
CA LYS A 129 2.02 11.91 7.05
C LYS A 129 1.40 11.58 5.69
N ILE A 130 1.25 12.58 4.84
CA ILE A 130 0.55 12.46 3.57
C ILE A 130 1.47 12.95 2.47
N SER A 131 1.64 12.15 1.44
CA SER A 131 2.39 12.50 0.23
C SER A 131 1.49 12.56 -1.00
N ASP A 132 1.87 13.38 -1.95
CA ASP A 132 1.38 13.33 -3.32
C ASP A 132 2.54 13.12 -4.29
N LEU A 133 2.32 13.35 -5.59
CA LEU A 133 3.37 13.23 -6.61
C LEU A 133 4.43 14.32 -6.53
N THR A 134 4.27 15.33 -5.67
CA THR A 134 5.12 16.53 -5.63
C THR A 134 5.86 16.74 -4.32
N ASP A 135 5.26 16.41 -3.18
CA ASP A 135 5.83 16.65 -1.86
C ASP A 135 5.05 15.87 -0.77
N THR A 136 5.45 16.04 0.48
CA THR A 136 4.82 15.43 1.66
C THR A 136 4.40 16.52 2.64
N ILE A 137 3.29 16.33 3.36
CA ILE A 137 2.83 17.26 4.41
C ILE A 137 2.31 16.48 5.63
N GLU A 138 2.45 17.10 6.81
CA GLU A 138 1.80 16.61 8.00
C GLU A 138 0.35 17.12 8.06
N ALA A 139 -0.57 16.25 8.41
CA ALA A 139 -1.96 16.58 8.66
C ALA A 139 -2.39 16.10 10.05
N VAL A 140 -3.28 16.85 10.69
CA VAL A 140 -3.74 16.57 12.05
C VAL A 140 -5.25 16.36 12.02
N ALA A 141 -5.68 15.14 12.37
CA ALA A 141 -7.09 14.84 12.59
C ALA A 141 -7.39 14.86 14.09
N PHE A 142 -8.12 15.87 14.51
CA PHE A 142 -8.58 16.03 15.89
C PHE A 142 -9.60 14.95 16.27
N PRO A 143 -9.89 14.75 17.58
CA PRO A 143 -10.67 13.62 18.04
C PRO A 143 -12.00 13.39 17.31
N LYS A 144 -12.77 14.44 17.06
CA LYS A 144 -14.05 14.34 16.34
C LYS A 144 -13.87 13.85 14.90
N VAL A 145 -12.85 14.36 14.20
CA VAL A 145 -12.55 13.97 12.82
C VAL A 145 -11.99 12.55 12.79
N PHE A 146 -11.13 12.20 13.74
CA PHE A 146 -10.60 10.84 13.83
C PHE A 146 -11.70 9.82 14.10
N GLU A 147 -12.63 10.08 15.01
CA GLU A 147 -13.77 9.22 15.31
C GLU A 147 -14.69 9.01 14.07
N GLU A 148 -14.93 10.10 13.30
CA GLU A 148 -15.78 10.05 12.10
C GLU A 148 -15.13 9.28 10.94
N PHE A 149 -13.80 9.37 10.77
CA PHE A 149 -13.09 8.84 9.60
C PHE A 149 -12.07 7.75 9.91
N GLN A 150 -12.08 7.15 11.09
CA GLN A 150 -11.08 6.15 11.50
C GLN A 150 -10.97 4.95 10.55
N GLU A 151 -12.06 4.56 9.89
CA GLU A 151 -12.08 3.46 8.92
C GLU A 151 -11.32 3.79 7.63
N ILE A 152 -11.19 5.07 7.30
CA ILE A 152 -10.47 5.57 6.11
C ILE A 152 -9.02 5.91 6.45
N ILE A 153 -8.75 6.25 7.72
CA ILE A 153 -7.41 6.64 8.19
C ILE A 153 -6.56 5.39 8.42
N ILE A 154 -6.17 4.77 7.32
CA ILE A 154 -5.28 3.61 7.29
C ILE A 154 -4.07 3.93 6.41
N PRO A 155 -2.86 3.44 6.74
CA PRO A 155 -1.70 3.57 5.85
C PRO A 155 -2.00 3.06 4.43
N GLU A 156 -1.36 3.63 3.43
CA GLU A 156 -1.49 3.33 1.99
C GLU A 156 -2.87 3.67 1.37
N SER A 157 -3.78 4.30 2.12
CA SER A 157 -5.05 4.77 1.58
C SER A 157 -4.88 6.04 0.76
N CYS A 158 -5.41 6.04 -0.47
CA CYS A 158 -5.52 7.23 -1.30
C CYS A 158 -6.75 8.04 -0.89
N VAL A 159 -6.56 9.29 -0.49
CA VAL A 159 -7.62 10.14 0.08
C VAL A 159 -7.66 11.54 -0.53
N VAL A 160 -8.83 12.15 -0.55
CA VAL A 160 -9.00 13.59 -0.70
C VAL A 160 -9.26 14.19 0.68
N ILE A 161 -8.51 15.22 1.03
CA ILE A 161 -8.58 15.90 2.30
C ILE A 161 -9.04 17.32 2.09
N LYS A 162 -10.05 17.70 2.85
CA LYS A 162 -10.44 19.09 3.05
C LYS A 162 -10.00 19.51 4.44
N GLY A 163 -9.32 20.64 4.54
CA GLY A 163 -8.82 21.13 5.82
C GLY A 163 -8.39 22.58 5.77
N THR A 164 -7.76 23.00 6.85
CA THR A 164 -7.25 24.35 7.03
C THR A 164 -5.74 24.32 7.15
N PHE A 165 -5.06 25.11 6.32
CA PHE A 165 -3.60 25.22 6.36
C PHE A 165 -3.14 25.94 7.62
N SER A 166 -2.14 25.39 8.29
CA SER A 166 -1.62 25.94 9.55
C SER A 166 -0.10 26.01 9.53
N ILE A 167 0.43 27.09 10.09
CA ILE A 167 1.87 27.27 10.28
C ILE A 167 2.14 27.43 11.77
N ARG A 168 2.87 26.48 12.36
CA ARG A 168 3.26 26.55 13.77
C ARG A 168 4.78 26.39 13.89
N ASN A 169 5.43 27.33 14.55
CA ASN A 169 6.89 27.33 14.74
C ASN A 169 7.68 27.18 13.43
N GLY A 170 7.14 27.65 12.31
CA GLY A 170 7.75 27.48 10.99
C GLY A 170 7.39 26.18 10.27
N GLU A 171 6.77 25.23 10.96
CA GLU A 171 6.31 23.98 10.37
C GLU A 171 4.91 24.14 9.74
N LYS A 172 4.77 23.63 8.52
CA LYS A 172 3.54 23.69 7.73
C LYS A 172 2.77 22.39 7.90
N SER A 173 1.51 22.51 8.28
CA SER A 173 0.62 21.37 8.50
C SER A 173 -0.80 21.67 8.03
N VAL A 174 -1.64 20.66 7.97
CA VAL A 174 -3.06 20.76 7.64
C VAL A 174 -3.91 20.28 8.82
N LEU A 175 -4.81 21.12 9.29
CA LEU A 175 -5.84 20.69 10.22
C LEU A 175 -6.98 20.10 9.41
N VAL A 176 -7.23 18.82 9.57
CA VAL A 176 -8.20 18.07 8.77
C VAL A 176 -9.61 18.37 9.24
N ASP A 177 -10.48 18.73 8.31
CA ASP A 177 -11.92 18.91 8.56
C ASP A 177 -12.72 17.72 8.05
N LYS A 178 -12.37 17.18 6.87
CA LYS A 178 -13.02 16.00 6.25
C LYS A 178 -12.03 15.21 5.41
N LEU A 179 -12.26 13.88 5.36
CA LEU A 179 -11.57 12.96 4.46
C LEU A 179 -12.58 12.21 3.59
N LYS A 180 -12.14 11.82 2.41
CA LYS A 180 -12.88 10.92 1.53
C LYS A 180 -11.90 10.00 0.82
N LEU A 181 -12.20 8.69 0.80
CA LEU A 181 -11.42 7.71 0.05
C LEU A 181 -11.55 7.99 -1.46
N LEU A 182 -10.46 7.82 -2.19
CA LEU A 182 -10.41 7.80 -3.64
C LEU A 182 -10.63 6.36 -4.10
N GLU A 183 -11.76 6.12 -4.74
CA GLU A 183 -12.16 4.87 -5.38
C GLU A 183 -12.31 5.06 -6.89
#